data_73bd88f03b2459e478d42a0b8231b6a5
#
_entry.id   73bd88f03b2459e478d42a0b8231b6a5
#
_cell.length_a   1.000
_cell.length_b   1.000
_cell.length_c   1.000
_cell.angle_alpha   90.00
_cell.angle_beta   90.00
_cell.angle_gamma   90.00
#
_symmetry.space_group_name_H-M   'P 1'
#
loop_
_entity.id
_entity.type
_entity.pdbx_description
1 polymer ?
#
loop_
_entity_poly.entity_id
_entity_poly.type
_entity_poly.pdbx_seq_one_letter_code
_entity_poly.pdbx_strand_id
1 'polypeptide(L)'
;TGLVLEATGIKAPVGSQCLVQMPGHDPVLSEVVGFSADKAFLMPAGDIHGLSSGASVVPAPPYVPVPRLGEPAQPISRSGALRLPLGDGLLGRVVDAQGVPLDHGGPLTDVTAEPMDRRQINAMDRDPVREPLDTGVRAINALLTVGRGQRLGLFAGSGVGKSVLLGRRA
;
A
#
# COMPACT_ATOMS: atom_id res chain seq x y z
N THR A 1 -22.17 9.96 -5.10
CA THR A 1 -21.19 10.63 -5.93
C THR A 1 -19.82 10.00 -5.78
N GLY A 2 -19.49 9.17 -6.67
CA GLY A 2 -18.25 8.78 -7.28
C GLY A 2 -17.43 7.75 -6.56
N LEU A 3 -16.89 7.87 -5.42
CA LEU A 3 -15.79 7.01 -4.95
C LEU A 3 -15.99 6.39 -3.56
N VAL A 4 -17.09 6.69 -2.89
CA VAL A 4 -17.35 6.19 -1.54
C VAL A 4 -18.67 5.43 -1.52
N LEU A 5 -18.64 4.21 -0.96
CA LEU A 5 -19.80 3.38 -0.74
C LEU A 5 -20.31 3.57 0.69
N GLU A 6 -21.63 3.56 0.87
CA GLU A 6 -22.26 3.55 2.20
C GLU A 6 -22.73 2.13 2.51
N ALA A 7 -22.33 1.61 3.66
CA ALA A 7 -22.77 0.31 4.14
C ALA A 7 -23.34 0.42 5.55
N THR A 8 -24.40 -0.33 5.84
CA THR A 8 -25.04 -0.38 7.14
C THR A 8 -24.71 -1.69 7.86
N GLY A 9 -24.69 -1.67 9.20
CA GLY A 9 -24.50 -2.86 10.02
C GLY A 9 -23.07 -3.40 10.09
N ILE A 10 -22.09 -2.70 9.54
CA ILE A 10 -20.68 -3.08 9.63
C ILE A 10 -20.09 -2.61 10.95
N LYS A 11 -19.44 -3.53 11.67
CA LYS A 11 -18.73 -3.26 12.94
C LYS A 11 -17.21 -3.43 12.78
N ALA A 12 -16.63 -2.81 11.77
CA ALA A 12 -15.20 -2.83 11.53
C ALA A 12 -14.60 -1.44 11.79
N PRO A 13 -13.49 -1.28 12.53
CA PRO A 13 -12.89 0.03 12.79
C PRO A 13 -12.40 0.72 11.51
N VAL A 14 -12.18 2.04 11.57
CA VAL A 14 -11.56 2.81 10.48
C VAL A 14 -10.19 2.21 10.13
N GLY A 15 -9.87 2.14 8.83
CA GLY A 15 -8.67 1.50 8.30
C GLY A 15 -8.80 -0.02 8.11
N SER A 16 -9.92 -0.63 8.51
CA SER A 16 -10.16 -2.05 8.26
C SER A 16 -10.56 -2.30 6.81
N GLN A 17 -10.14 -3.45 6.31
CA GLN A 17 -10.53 -3.91 4.98
C GLN A 17 -11.84 -4.70 5.02
N CYS A 18 -12.67 -4.47 4.02
CA CYS A 18 -13.93 -5.18 3.79
C CYS A 18 -13.99 -5.65 2.33
N LEU A 19 -14.67 -6.77 2.10
CA LEU A 19 -14.96 -7.30 0.78
C LEU A 19 -16.39 -6.95 0.41
N VAL A 20 -16.57 -6.21 -0.66
CA VAL A 20 -17.87 -5.91 -1.26
C VAL A 20 -18.18 -6.99 -2.27
N GLN A 21 -19.22 -7.76 -2.03
CA GLN A 21 -19.63 -8.86 -2.88
C GLN A 21 -20.34 -8.33 -4.13
N MET A 22 -19.87 -8.73 -5.28
CA MET A 22 -20.45 -8.35 -6.57
C MET A 22 -21.00 -9.59 -7.28
N PRO A 23 -22.30 -9.63 -7.62
CA PRO A 23 -22.86 -10.76 -8.34
C PRO A 23 -22.17 -11.01 -9.68
N GLY A 24 -21.60 -12.20 -9.88
CA GLY A 24 -20.94 -12.57 -11.13
C GLY A 24 -19.53 -12.00 -11.35
N HIS A 25 -18.98 -11.32 -10.35
CA HIS A 25 -17.62 -10.76 -10.37
C HIS A 25 -16.87 -11.12 -9.08
N ASP A 26 -15.57 -10.97 -9.11
CA ASP A 26 -14.75 -11.10 -7.90
C ASP A 26 -15.11 -10.01 -6.88
N PRO A 27 -15.05 -10.30 -5.58
CA PRO A 27 -15.29 -9.32 -4.54
C PRO A 27 -14.31 -8.16 -4.61
N VAL A 28 -14.81 -6.93 -4.44
CA VAL A 28 -13.97 -5.74 -4.44
C VAL A 28 -13.50 -5.43 -3.02
N LEU A 29 -12.19 -5.35 -2.85
CA LEU A 29 -11.59 -4.92 -1.60
C LEU A 29 -11.88 -3.43 -1.37
N SER A 30 -12.29 -3.09 -0.16
CA SER A 30 -12.64 -1.71 0.22
C SER A 30 -12.15 -1.41 1.62
N GLU A 31 -11.74 -0.18 1.88
CA GLU A 31 -11.28 0.26 3.19
C GLU A 31 -12.36 1.09 3.89
N VAL A 32 -12.54 0.88 5.19
CA VAL A 32 -13.41 1.71 6.03
C VAL A 32 -12.73 3.05 6.30
N VAL A 33 -13.25 4.12 5.74
CA VAL A 33 -12.66 5.46 5.86
C VAL A 33 -13.37 6.36 6.89
N GLY A 34 -14.55 5.94 7.37
CA GLY A 34 -15.27 6.71 8.38
C GLY A 34 -16.66 6.17 8.67
N PHE A 35 -17.34 6.86 9.60
CA PHE A 35 -18.70 6.52 10.02
C PHE A 35 -19.58 7.77 10.11
N SER A 36 -20.87 7.57 9.90
CA SER A 36 -21.91 8.54 10.24
C SER A 36 -23.16 7.80 10.72
N ALA A 37 -23.54 8.02 11.95
CA ALA A 37 -24.59 7.28 12.64
C ALA A 37 -24.36 5.76 12.59
N ASP A 38 -25.23 5.01 11.92
CA ASP A 38 -25.16 3.55 11.74
C ASP A 38 -24.52 3.10 10.42
N LYS A 39 -24.00 4.08 9.65
CA LYS A 39 -23.40 3.85 8.34
C LYS A 39 -21.88 3.89 8.40
N ALA A 40 -21.24 2.96 7.74
CA ALA A 40 -19.81 2.98 7.43
C ALA A 40 -19.58 3.50 6.00
N PHE A 41 -18.58 4.32 5.83
CA PHE A 41 -18.11 4.77 4.52
C PHE A 41 -16.93 3.91 4.10
N LEU A 42 -17.04 3.33 2.91
CA LEU A 42 -16.03 2.44 2.33
C LEU A 42 -15.44 3.06 1.08
N MET A 43 -14.12 3.05 0.99
CA MET A 43 -13.40 3.43 -0.21
C MET A 43 -12.96 2.17 -0.96
N PRO A 44 -13.54 1.89 -2.13
CA PRO A 44 -13.16 0.72 -2.92
C PRO A 44 -11.76 0.89 -3.50
N ALA A 45 -10.98 -0.18 -3.49
CA ALA A 45 -9.64 -0.24 -4.05
C ALA A 45 -9.61 -0.79 -5.49
N GLY A 46 -10.75 -1.22 -6.01
CA GLY A 46 -10.92 -1.75 -7.36
C GLY A 46 -12.10 -1.14 -8.10
N ASP A 47 -12.36 -1.67 -9.30
CA ASP A 47 -13.49 -1.26 -10.11
C ASP A 47 -14.80 -1.73 -9.47
N ILE A 48 -15.74 -0.79 -9.34
CA ILE A 48 -17.09 -1.03 -8.82
C ILE A 48 -18.16 -1.01 -9.91
N HIS A 49 -17.74 -1.08 -11.18
CA HIS A 49 -18.70 -1.11 -12.28
C HIS A 49 -19.58 -2.36 -12.19
N GLY A 50 -20.88 -2.17 -12.25
CA GLY A 50 -21.86 -3.27 -12.07
C GLY A 50 -22.28 -3.53 -10.61
N LEU A 51 -21.76 -2.76 -9.64
CA LEU A 51 -22.22 -2.85 -8.26
C LEU A 51 -23.66 -2.38 -8.15
N SER A 52 -24.53 -3.21 -7.55
CA SER A 52 -25.92 -2.87 -7.32
C SER A 52 -26.18 -2.47 -5.87
N SER A 53 -27.25 -1.70 -5.66
CA SER A 53 -27.74 -1.40 -4.32
C SER A 53 -28.11 -2.70 -3.57
N GLY A 54 -27.75 -2.78 -2.29
CA GLY A 54 -28.01 -3.98 -1.46
C GLY A 54 -26.92 -5.05 -1.57
N ALA A 55 -25.79 -4.77 -2.22
CA ALA A 55 -24.65 -5.67 -2.22
C ALA A 55 -24.17 -5.96 -0.79
N SER A 56 -23.80 -7.20 -0.53
CA SER A 56 -23.29 -7.63 0.78
C SER A 56 -21.85 -7.16 0.97
N VAL A 57 -21.57 -6.66 2.17
CA VAL A 57 -20.22 -6.27 2.59
C VAL A 57 -19.82 -7.08 3.81
N VAL A 58 -18.68 -7.75 3.73
CA VAL A 58 -18.14 -8.54 4.83
C VAL A 58 -16.73 -8.06 5.19
N PRO A 59 -16.37 -7.99 6.48
CA PRO A 59 -15.00 -7.71 6.86
C PRO A 59 -14.05 -8.71 6.20
N ALA A 60 -12.93 -8.22 5.66
CA ALA A 60 -11.91 -9.10 5.12
C ALA A 60 -11.31 -9.96 6.24
N PRO A 61 -10.97 -11.22 5.99
CA PRO A 61 -10.35 -12.06 6.98
C PRO A 61 -8.99 -11.46 7.39
N PRO A 62 -8.56 -11.62 8.66
CA PRO A 62 -7.25 -11.16 9.09
C PRO A 62 -6.16 -11.87 8.27
N TYR A 63 -5.11 -11.13 7.92
CA TYR A 63 -3.96 -11.73 7.26
C TYR A 63 -3.32 -12.79 8.16
N VAL A 64 -3.21 -14.00 7.62
CA VAL A 64 -2.50 -15.11 8.26
C VAL A 64 -1.20 -15.34 7.47
N PRO A 65 -0.03 -15.04 8.05
CA PRO A 65 1.23 -15.31 7.36
C PRO A 65 1.39 -16.82 7.11
N VAL A 66 1.91 -17.17 5.93
CA VAL A 66 2.23 -18.57 5.63
C VAL A 66 3.43 -18.97 6.50
N PRO A 67 3.30 -19.99 7.37
CA PRO A 67 4.39 -20.42 8.23
C PRO A 67 5.56 -20.94 7.38
N ARG A 68 6.75 -20.46 7.64
CA ARG A 68 7.97 -21.05 7.10
C ARG A 68 8.50 -22.13 8.03
N LEU A 69 8.97 -23.23 7.47
CA LEU A 69 9.51 -24.34 8.26
C LEU A 69 10.76 -23.86 9.03
N GLY A 70 10.72 -23.95 10.37
CA GLY A 70 11.84 -23.53 11.24
C GLY A 70 11.76 -22.11 11.79
N GLU A 71 10.76 -21.29 11.40
CA GLU A 71 10.52 -19.99 12.00
C GLU A 71 9.48 -20.08 13.13
N PRO A 72 9.64 -19.29 14.21
CA PRO A 72 8.63 -19.21 15.24
C PRO A 72 7.33 -18.65 14.64
N ALA A 73 6.19 -19.19 15.05
CA ALA A 73 4.88 -18.75 14.60
C ALA A 73 4.71 -17.25 14.86
N GLN A 74 4.51 -16.47 13.79
CA GLN A 74 4.25 -15.05 13.92
C GLN A 74 2.84 -14.84 14.49
N PRO A 75 2.65 -13.86 15.39
CA PRO A 75 1.33 -13.57 15.94
C PRO A 75 0.39 -13.15 14.82
N ILE A 76 -0.80 -13.78 14.78
CA ILE A 76 -1.85 -13.39 13.83
C ILE A 76 -2.26 -11.95 14.13
N SER A 77 -2.00 -11.05 13.20
CA SER A 77 -2.50 -9.68 13.33
C SER A 77 -4.02 -9.69 13.22
N ARG A 78 -4.69 -9.35 14.31
CA ARG A 78 -6.14 -9.17 14.34
C ARG A 78 -6.59 -7.84 13.73
N SER A 79 -5.66 -6.99 13.35
CA SER A 79 -5.94 -5.74 12.64
C SER A 79 -6.28 -6.08 11.18
N GLY A 80 -7.47 -5.71 10.74
CA GLY A 80 -7.86 -5.75 9.32
C GLY A 80 -7.19 -4.66 8.48
N ALA A 81 -6.15 -3.99 9.00
CA ALA A 81 -5.42 -2.95 8.30
C ALA A 81 -4.71 -3.48 7.05
N LEU A 82 -4.63 -2.64 6.03
CA LEU A 82 -3.90 -2.93 4.80
C LEU A 82 -2.43 -3.26 5.11
N ARG A 83 -1.95 -4.35 4.53
CA ARG A 83 -0.55 -4.78 4.63
C ARG A 83 0.07 -4.79 3.25
N LEU A 84 1.29 -4.30 3.17
CA LEU A 84 2.07 -4.33 1.94
C LEU A 84 3.23 -5.33 2.06
N PRO A 85 3.57 -6.04 0.98
CA PRO A 85 4.78 -6.83 0.92
C PRO A 85 5.99 -5.89 0.96
N LEU A 86 6.91 -6.12 1.88
CA LEU A 86 8.20 -5.41 1.97
C LEU A 86 9.32 -6.44 2.01
N GLY A 87 10.45 -6.13 1.40
CA GLY A 87 11.63 -6.98 1.37
C GLY A 87 12.38 -6.94 0.05
N ASP A 88 13.49 -7.63 0.00
CA ASP A 88 14.37 -7.67 -1.19
C ASP A 88 13.69 -8.32 -2.40
N GLY A 89 12.69 -9.17 -2.16
CA GLY A 89 11.88 -9.77 -3.22
C GLY A 89 11.04 -8.79 -4.05
N LEU A 90 10.98 -7.50 -3.66
CA LEU A 90 10.37 -6.43 -4.48
C LEU A 90 11.34 -5.83 -5.49
N LEU A 91 12.65 -6.07 -5.35
CA LEU A 91 13.63 -5.49 -6.27
C LEU A 91 13.42 -6.00 -7.70
N GLY A 92 13.26 -5.08 -8.63
CA GLY A 92 12.99 -5.39 -10.04
C GLY A 92 11.56 -5.85 -10.34
N ARG A 93 10.65 -5.82 -9.36
CA ARG A 93 9.24 -6.18 -9.51
C ARG A 93 8.35 -4.95 -9.67
N VAL A 94 7.22 -5.12 -10.35
CA VAL A 94 6.16 -4.12 -10.48
C VAL A 94 4.92 -4.65 -9.79
N VAL A 95 4.44 -3.90 -8.81
CA VAL A 95 3.24 -4.26 -8.04
C VAL A 95 2.26 -3.09 -8.02
N ASP A 96 0.98 -3.40 -7.79
CA ASP A 96 -0.05 -2.38 -7.56
C ASP A 96 0.02 -1.80 -6.13
N ALA A 97 -0.92 -0.90 -5.80
CA ALA A 97 -1.00 -0.29 -4.48
C ALA A 97 -1.33 -1.28 -3.35
N GLN A 98 -1.76 -2.49 -3.66
CA GLN A 98 -2.07 -3.56 -2.71
C GLN A 98 -0.93 -4.59 -2.62
N GLY A 99 0.13 -4.42 -3.41
CA GLY A 99 1.27 -5.33 -3.47
C GLY A 99 1.05 -6.54 -4.38
N VAL A 100 0.04 -6.50 -5.25
CA VAL A 100 -0.21 -7.58 -6.23
C VAL A 100 0.72 -7.39 -7.43
N PRO A 101 1.47 -8.43 -7.87
CA PRO A 101 2.34 -8.32 -9.02
C PRO A 101 1.60 -8.00 -10.32
N LEU A 102 2.11 -7.01 -11.07
CA LEU A 102 1.62 -6.60 -12.39
C LEU A 102 2.56 -7.02 -13.53
N ASP A 103 3.75 -7.47 -13.20
CA ASP A 103 4.86 -7.73 -14.13
C ASP A 103 4.88 -9.15 -14.74
N HIS A 104 3.85 -9.95 -14.48
CA HIS A 104 3.79 -11.37 -14.88
C HIS A 104 4.95 -12.24 -14.36
N GLY A 105 5.72 -11.74 -13.38
CA GLY A 105 6.88 -12.43 -12.80
C GLY A 105 6.53 -13.52 -11.78
N GLY A 106 5.27 -13.91 -11.66
CA GLY A 106 4.80 -14.87 -10.66
C GLY A 106 4.67 -14.27 -9.25
N PRO A 107 4.40 -15.10 -8.23
CA PRO A 107 4.23 -14.64 -6.85
C PRO A 107 5.51 -13.99 -6.30
N LEU A 108 5.34 -13.08 -5.34
CA LEU A 108 6.46 -12.47 -4.64
C LEU A 108 7.06 -13.48 -3.65
N THR A 109 8.38 -13.61 -3.70
CA THR A 109 9.18 -14.37 -2.73
C THR A 109 10.06 -13.41 -1.94
N ASP A 110 10.57 -13.80 -0.79
CA ASP A 110 11.39 -12.96 0.09
C ASP A 110 10.76 -11.61 0.47
N VAL A 111 9.46 -11.65 0.76
CA VAL A 111 8.72 -10.50 1.24
C VAL A 111 8.00 -10.83 2.55
N THR A 112 7.90 -9.83 3.41
CA THR A 112 7.10 -9.86 4.63
C THR A 112 5.94 -8.89 4.49
N ALA A 113 4.73 -9.31 4.88
CA ALA A 113 3.58 -8.42 4.88
C ALA A 113 3.61 -7.52 6.12
N GLU A 114 3.82 -6.23 5.92
CA GLU A 114 3.93 -5.22 6.96
C GLU A 114 2.72 -4.28 6.95
N PRO A 115 2.18 -3.89 8.14
CA PRO A 115 1.08 -2.95 8.19
C PRO A 115 1.50 -1.57 7.67
N MET A 116 0.60 -0.90 6.94
CA MET A 116 0.86 0.44 6.39
C MET A 116 0.93 1.52 7.47
N ASP A 117 0.16 1.38 8.53
CA ASP A 117 0.10 2.33 9.64
C ASP A 117 1.24 2.06 10.65
N ARG A 118 2.45 2.36 10.27
CA ARG A 118 3.57 2.34 11.21
C ARG A 118 3.53 3.57 12.10
N ARG A 119 3.79 3.34 13.39
CA ARG A 119 4.06 4.41 14.34
C ARG A 119 5.17 5.31 13.81
N GLN A 120 4.94 6.61 13.81
CA GLN A 120 6.00 7.55 13.46
C GLN A 120 7.20 7.35 14.40
N ILE A 121 8.39 7.24 13.80
CA ILE A 121 9.64 7.19 14.56
C ILE A 121 9.78 8.53 15.28
N ASN A 122 10.07 8.48 16.59
CA ASN A 122 10.38 9.68 17.36
C ASN A 122 11.52 10.44 16.69
N ALA A 123 11.38 11.77 16.61
CA ALA A 123 12.40 12.61 15.99
C ALA A 123 13.78 12.45 16.61
N MET A 124 13.83 12.16 17.92
CA MET A 124 15.08 11.94 18.67
C MET A 124 15.75 10.58 18.37
N ASP A 125 14.99 9.61 17.85
CA ASP A 125 15.48 8.28 17.50
C ASP A 125 15.88 8.19 16.01
N ARG A 126 15.83 9.32 15.28
CA ARG A 126 16.21 9.36 13.87
C ARG A 126 17.71 9.60 13.72
N ASP A 127 18.35 8.72 12.97
CA ASP A 127 19.72 8.98 12.53
C ASP A 127 19.77 10.15 11.53
N PRO A 128 20.75 11.05 11.67
CA PRO A 128 20.97 12.10 10.68
C PRO A 128 21.46 11.50 9.36
N VAL A 129 21.06 12.12 8.26
CA VAL A 129 21.54 11.74 6.92
C VAL A 129 23.04 12.06 6.84
N ARG A 130 23.88 11.04 6.64
CA ARG A 130 25.35 11.18 6.62
C ARG A 130 25.99 10.67 5.34
N GLU A 131 25.39 9.67 4.69
CA GLU A 131 25.95 9.02 3.52
C GLU A 131 25.39 9.63 2.24
N PRO A 132 26.25 10.09 1.31
CA PRO A 132 25.80 10.57 0.01
C PRO A 132 25.27 9.41 -0.82
N LEU A 133 24.23 9.68 -1.61
CA LEU A 133 23.62 8.77 -2.55
C LEU A 133 24.02 9.19 -3.98
N ASP A 134 24.61 8.26 -4.73
CA ASP A 134 24.79 8.45 -6.16
C ASP A 134 23.44 8.26 -6.88
N THR A 135 22.95 9.31 -7.50
CA THR A 135 21.69 9.31 -8.25
C THR A 135 21.88 8.92 -9.73
N GLY A 136 23.11 8.68 -10.18
CA GLY A 136 23.44 8.47 -11.59
C GLY A 136 23.28 9.71 -12.48
N VAL A 137 22.91 10.85 -11.91
CA VAL A 137 22.74 12.12 -12.63
C VAL A 137 23.81 13.10 -12.18
N ARG A 138 24.78 13.38 -13.07
CA ARG A 138 25.95 14.21 -12.76
C ARG A 138 25.58 15.59 -12.19
N ALA A 139 24.56 16.22 -12.72
CA ALA A 139 24.13 17.54 -12.26
C ALA A 139 23.60 17.49 -10.80
N ILE A 140 22.88 16.44 -10.43
CA ILE A 140 22.39 16.24 -9.06
C ILE A 140 23.57 15.93 -8.14
N ASN A 141 24.41 14.97 -8.50
CA ASN A 141 25.55 14.57 -7.69
C ASN A 141 26.54 15.70 -7.44
N ALA A 142 26.76 16.57 -8.45
CA ALA A 142 27.74 17.68 -8.34
C ALA A 142 27.19 18.92 -7.63
N LEU A 143 25.90 19.23 -7.78
CA LEU A 143 25.34 20.51 -7.35
C LEU A 143 24.31 20.40 -6.21
N LEU A 144 23.67 19.25 -6.03
CA LEU A 144 22.55 19.08 -5.11
C LEU A 144 22.73 17.92 -4.13
N THR A 145 23.91 17.46 -3.89
CA THR A 145 24.25 16.28 -3.08
C THR A 145 23.09 15.69 -2.28
N VAL A 146 22.63 14.51 -2.67
CA VAL A 146 21.53 13.78 -2.03
C VAL A 146 22.10 12.78 -1.04
N GLY A 147 21.48 12.65 0.12
CA GLY A 147 21.87 11.65 1.12
C GLY A 147 20.90 10.47 1.19
N ARG A 148 21.40 9.32 1.61
CA ARG A 148 20.59 8.13 1.86
C ARG A 148 19.55 8.41 2.94
N GLY A 149 18.26 8.11 2.65
CA GLY A 149 17.13 8.40 3.54
C GLY A 149 16.59 9.83 3.44
N GLN A 150 17.17 10.68 2.60
CA GLN A 150 16.68 12.03 2.37
C GLN A 150 15.37 12.02 1.57
N ARG A 151 14.44 12.88 1.97
CA ARG A 151 13.19 13.09 1.21
C ARG A 151 13.43 14.16 0.15
N LEU A 152 13.09 13.82 -1.08
CA LEU A 152 13.22 14.70 -2.24
C LEU A 152 11.86 14.98 -2.85
N GLY A 153 11.63 16.25 -3.22
CA GLY A 153 10.48 16.66 -4.01
C GLY A 153 10.92 17.05 -5.42
N LEU A 154 10.30 16.43 -6.43
CA LEU A 154 10.54 16.77 -7.84
C LEU A 154 9.30 17.49 -8.40
N PHE A 155 9.41 18.81 -8.51
CA PHE A 155 8.33 19.68 -8.98
C PHE A 155 8.64 20.22 -10.37
N ALA A 156 7.73 19.99 -11.31
CA ALA A 156 7.85 20.51 -12.67
C ALA A 156 6.51 20.44 -13.39
N GLY A 157 6.35 21.20 -14.45
CA GLY A 157 5.19 21.15 -15.34
C GLY A 157 5.01 19.78 -16.01
N SER A 158 3.93 19.62 -16.76
CA SER A 158 3.70 18.43 -17.56
C SER A 158 4.70 18.33 -18.73
N GLY A 159 5.14 17.13 -19.08
CA GLY A 159 5.99 16.88 -20.24
C GLY A 159 7.48 17.21 -20.12
N VAL A 160 7.97 17.69 -18.98
CA VAL A 160 9.38 18.10 -18.79
C VAL A 160 10.34 16.96 -18.38
N GLY A 161 9.89 15.72 -18.39
CA GLY A 161 10.77 14.57 -18.14
C GLY A 161 10.90 14.10 -16.68
N LYS A 162 9.96 14.47 -15.78
CA LYS A 162 9.95 13.97 -14.38
C LYS A 162 10.03 12.45 -14.29
N SER A 163 9.16 11.75 -15.01
CA SER A 163 9.12 10.28 -15.01
C SER A 163 10.40 9.66 -15.59
N VAL A 164 11.00 10.31 -16.58
CA VAL A 164 12.28 9.86 -17.16
C VAL A 164 13.41 9.99 -16.14
N LEU A 165 13.42 11.06 -15.36
CA LEU A 165 14.43 11.25 -14.32
C LEU A 165 14.30 10.21 -13.20
N LEU A 166 13.06 9.92 -12.76
CA LEU A 166 12.79 8.90 -11.74
C LEU A 166 13.05 7.46 -12.22
N GLY A 167 12.85 7.19 -13.52
CA GLY A 167 13.12 5.89 -14.12
C GLY A 167 14.58 5.62 -14.49
N ARG A 168 15.48 6.59 -14.32
CA ARG A 168 16.91 6.35 -14.51
C ARG A 168 17.44 5.49 -13.38
N ARG A 169 17.96 4.33 -13.76
CA ARG A 169 18.68 3.48 -12.81
C ARG A 169 19.98 4.21 -12.44
N ALA A 170 20.22 4.35 -11.15
CA ALA A 170 21.52 4.67 -10.61
C ALA A 170 22.49 3.52 -10.89
#